data_d5aba76e2e7c1f76ffad2dafb57b168c
#
_entry.id   d5aba76e2e7c1f76ffad2dafb57b168c
#
_cell.length_a   1.000
_cell.length_b   1.000
_cell.length_c   1.000
_cell.angle_alpha   90.00
_cell.angle_beta   90.00
_cell.angle_gamma   90.00
#
_symmetry.space_group_name_H-M   'P 1'
#
loop_
_entity.id
_entity.type
_entity.pdbx_description
1 polymer ?
#
loop_
_entity_poly.entity_id
_entity_poly.type
_entity_poly.pdbx_seq_one_letter_code
_entity_poly.pdbx_strand_id
1 'polypeptide(L)'
;MTGEIVISLTSKKFDHSGIKIELFGLIECSEGAPSQFISLSKEISPPSTLTNQVNKFKFSFANVEKQFETFHGNDSRVKYILRAIIKTTLRTLTWEREFGVINPIPKEVLNENNEPIKMEVGIEDWLHLSFNLDKSKFATKDCITGKVEFKKVSMKLKNMLIQIIRKETTIGQYEDSDVICKYEIMDGAPVKNETVPIRFFLSPYELTPTYENVNNKFAVQYFINLVLYDSNDKRYFKQHEIFLYRIPRISPQREKERLLEMMKAKK
;
A
#
# COMPACT_ATOMS: atom_id res chain seq x y z
N MET A 1 14.01 -8.29 14.32
CA MET A 1 13.54 -9.42 13.47
C MET A 1 14.24 -10.69 13.93
N THR A 2 13.52 -11.78 14.17
CA THR A 2 14.10 -13.06 14.63
C THR A 2 13.62 -14.20 13.75
N GLY A 3 14.44 -15.24 13.63
CA GLY A 3 14.11 -16.43 12.83
C GLY A 3 15.03 -17.61 13.14
N GLU A 4 14.84 -18.68 12.40
CA GLU A 4 15.63 -19.89 12.49
C GLU A 4 15.97 -20.42 11.08
N ILE A 5 17.23 -20.77 10.86
CA ILE A 5 17.67 -21.50 9.68
C ILE A 5 17.68 -22.98 10.04
N VAL A 6 16.96 -23.80 9.28
CA VAL A 6 16.93 -25.25 9.44
C VAL A 6 17.65 -25.89 8.27
N ILE A 7 18.69 -26.67 8.57
CA ILE A 7 19.48 -27.39 7.58
C ILE A 7 19.29 -28.90 7.82
N SER A 8 18.66 -29.56 6.85
CA SER A 8 18.49 -31.02 6.86
C SER A 8 19.55 -31.68 5.98
N LEU A 9 20.31 -32.60 6.56
CA LEU A 9 21.35 -33.33 5.84
C LEU A 9 20.80 -34.60 5.20
N THR A 10 21.19 -34.85 3.97
CA THR A 10 20.95 -36.11 3.25
C THR A 10 22.15 -37.07 3.40
N SER A 11 23.29 -36.57 3.88
CA SER A 11 24.53 -37.31 4.13
C SER A 11 24.83 -37.39 5.62
N LYS A 12 25.72 -38.29 6.04
CA LYS A 12 26.12 -38.42 7.45
C LYS A 12 26.92 -37.24 7.99
N LYS A 13 27.60 -36.50 7.11
CA LYS A 13 28.43 -35.34 7.46
C LYS A 13 28.37 -34.31 6.36
N PHE A 14 28.46 -33.03 6.76
CA PHE A 14 28.50 -31.91 5.84
C PHE A 14 29.49 -30.85 6.38
N ASP A 15 30.61 -30.67 5.68
CA ASP A 15 31.62 -29.68 6.02
C ASP A 15 31.31 -28.35 5.37
N HIS A 16 31.35 -27.27 6.17
CA HIS A 16 31.16 -25.91 5.69
C HIS A 16 32.24 -24.96 6.22
N SER A 17 32.57 -23.96 5.42
CA SER A 17 33.51 -22.89 5.72
C SER A 17 32.84 -21.66 6.35
N GLY A 18 31.57 -21.76 6.72
CA GLY A 18 30.80 -20.73 7.38
C GLY A 18 29.35 -20.70 6.91
N ILE A 19 28.45 -20.32 7.84
CA ILE A 19 27.05 -20.07 7.59
C ILE A 19 26.77 -18.62 7.95
N LYS A 20 26.15 -17.88 7.02
CA LYS A 20 25.84 -16.46 7.19
C LYS A 20 24.41 -16.19 6.76
N ILE A 21 23.77 -15.22 7.37
CA ILE A 21 22.47 -14.69 6.97
C ILE A 21 22.60 -13.22 6.61
N GLU A 22 21.93 -12.83 5.54
CA GLU A 22 21.84 -11.45 5.07
C GLU A 22 20.39 -11.01 5.03
N LEU A 23 20.15 -9.76 5.40
CA LEU A 23 18.89 -9.06 5.22
C LEU A 23 19.15 -7.86 4.35
N PHE A 24 18.44 -7.75 3.24
CA PHE A 24 18.51 -6.57 2.40
C PHE A 24 17.14 -6.14 1.90
N GLY A 25 17.03 -4.83 1.69
CA GLY A 25 15.90 -4.18 1.05
C GLY A 25 16.33 -3.65 -0.31
N LEU A 26 15.53 -3.90 -1.33
CA LEU A 26 15.77 -3.50 -2.71
C LEU A 26 14.62 -2.66 -3.23
N ILE A 27 14.96 -1.62 -3.98
CA ILE A 27 14.05 -0.87 -4.83
C ILE A 27 14.42 -1.21 -6.26
N GLU A 28 13.47 -1.76 -7.00
CA GLU A 28 13.59 -2.08 -8.42
C GLU A 28 12.61 -1.19 -9.19
N CYS A 29 13.07 -0.60 -10.28
CA CYS A 29 12.24 0.09 -11.25
C CYS A 29 12.48 -0.54 -12.63
N SER A 30 11.54 -0.42 -13.55
CA SER A 30 11.67 -0.91 -14.92
C SER A 30 12.91 -0.36 -15.62
N GLU A 31 13.28 0.87 -15.29
CA GLU A 31 14.50 1.49 -15.77
C GLU A 31 15.54 1.61 -14.64
N GLY A 32 16.78 1.23 -14.97
CA GLY A 32 17.93 1.35 -14.10
C GLY A 32 18.27 0.13 -13.26
N ALA A 33 19.40 0.17 -12.57
CA ALA A 33 19.83 -0.91 -11.70
C ALA A 33 19.06 -0.90 -10.38
N PRO A 34 18.78 -2.09 -9.77
CA PRO A 34 18.22 -2.20 -8.44
C PRO A 34 19.02 -1.38 -7.41
N SER A 35 18.34 -0.64 -6.58
CA SER A 35 18.93 0.16 -5.52
C SER A 35 18.73 -0.51 -4.17
N GLN A 36 19.82 -0.78 -3.46
CA GLN A 36 19.80 -1.39 -2.14
C GLN A 36 19.75 -0.28 -1.07
N PHE A 37 18.73 -0.30 -0.22
CA PHE A 37 18.55 0.69 0.86
C PHE A 37 18.79 0.10 2.26
N ILE A 38 18.78 -1.22 2.42
CA ILE A 38 19.17 -1.95 3.63
C ILE A 38 20.14 -3.03 3.25
N SER A 39 21.21 -3.18 4.03
CA SER A 39 22.19 -4.26 3.94
C SER A 39 22.69 -4.62 5.33
N LEU A 40 22.20 -5.73 5.87
CA LEU A 40 22.64 -6.27 7.14
C LEU A 40 23.12 -7.70 6.94
N SER A 41 24.23 -8.06 7.59
CA SER A 41 24.82 -9.38 7.50
C SER A 41 25.20 -9.87 8.89
N LYS A 42 24.98 -11.15 9.15
CA LYS A 42 25.36 -11.80 10.40
C LYS A 42 25.92 -13.19 10.15
N GLU A 43 27.08 -13.46 10.70
CA GLU A 43 27.63 -14.80 10.77
C GLU A 43 26.85 -15.62 11.81
N ILE A 44 26.43 -16.82 11.40
CA ILE A 44 25.61 -17.72 12.22
C ILE A 44 26.45 -18.87 12.77
N SER A 45 27.36 -19.39 11.97
CA SER A 45 28.29 -20.43 12.37
C SER A 45 29.65 -20.24 11.70
N PRO A 46 30.76 -20.29 12.42
CA PRO A 46 32.09 -20.37 11.85
C PRO A 46 32.29 -21.71 11.12
N PRO A 47 33.42 -21.89 10.43
CA PRO A 47 33.73 -23.16 9.77
C PRO A 47 33.60 -24.34 10.73
N SER A 48 32.82 -25.35 10.34
CA SER A 48 32.60 -26.58 11.15
C SER A 48 32.00 -27.69 10.31
N THR A 49 31.82 -28.87 10.94
CA THR A 49 31.16 -30.04 10.35
C THR A 49 29.81 -30.27 10.99
N LEU A 50 28.76 -30.31 10.20
CA LEU A 50 27.43 -30.71 10.67
C LEU A 50 27.30 -32.22 10.63
N THR A 51 26.88 -32.80 11.75
CA THR A 51 26.74 -34.28 11.89
C THR A 51 25.33 -34.71 12.21
N ASN A 52 24.49 -33.79 12.71
CA ASN A 52 23.08 -34.05 13.02
C ASN A 52 22.25 -34.04 11.73
N GLN A 53 21.29 -34.95 11.63
CA GLN A 53 20.38 -34.99 10.49
C GLN A 53 19.62 -33.67 10.31
N VAL A 54 19.27 -32.98 11.41
CA VAL A 54 18.62 -31.67 11.42
C VAL A 54 19.42 -30.71 12.30
N ASN A 55 19.87 -29.61 11.72
CA ASN A 55 20.65 -28.57 12.40
C ASN A 55 19.83 -27.27 12.38
N LYS A 56 19.70 -26.63 13.54
CA LYS A 56 18.89 -25.43 13.74
C LYS A 56 19.75 -24.27 14.25
N PHE A 57 19.70 -23.16 13.54
CA PHE A 57 20.47 -21.95 13.86
C PHE A 57 19.53 -20.76 14.03
N LYS A 58 19.44 -20.24 15.24
CA LYS A 58 18.65 -19.04 15.54
C LYS A 58 19.40 -17.80 15.15
N PHE A 59 18.68 -16.82 14.59
CA PHE A 59 19.22 -15.50 14.28
C PHE A 59 18.31 -14.38 14.76
N SER A 60 18.92 -13.23 14.98
CA SER A 60 18.20 -12.00 15.32
C SER A 60 18.92 -10.80 14.71
N PHE A 61 18.16 -9.96 14.01
CA PHE A 61 18.55 -8.60 13.67
C PHE A 61 17.79 -7.65 14.58
N ALA A 62 18.54 -6.92 15.44
CA ALA A 62 17.96 -5.88 16.31
C ALA A 62 17.85 -4.57 15.53
N ASN A 63 16.87 -3.74 15.92
CA ASN A 63 16.71 -2.35 15.44
C ASN A 63 16.78 -2.20 13.91
N VAL A 64 16.13 -3.12 13.18
CA VAL A 64 16.03 -3.01 11.72
C VAL A 64 15.08 -1.86 11.39
N GLU A 65 15.63 -0.80 10.84
CA GLU A 65 14.85 0.32 10.32
C GLU A 65 14.20 -0.10 9.00
N LYS A 66 12.87 -0.07 8.97
CA LYS A 66 12.07 -0.41 7.79
C LYS A 66 11.47 0.87 7.24
N GLN A 67 12.25 1.61 6.48
CA GLN A 67 11.87 2.93 5.95
C GLN A 67 10.66 2.85 5.02
N PHE A 68 10.57 1.79 4.21
CA PHE A 68 9.54 1.64 3.20
C PHE A 68 8.70 0.39 3.45
N GLU A 69 7.43 0.42 3.08
CA GLU A 69 6.56 -0.76 3.02
C GLU A 69 6.86 -1.54 1.73
N THR A 70 6.69 -2.86 1.76
CA THR A 70 6.74 -3.69 0.54
C THR A 70 5.70 -3.19 -0.46
N PHE A 71 6.13 -2.99 -1.70
CA PHE A 71 5.31 -2.49 -2.79
C PHE A 71 5.53 -3.30 -4.06
N HIS A 72 4.44 -3.60 -4.76
CA HIS A 72 4.44 -4.22 -6.08
C HIS A 72 3.54 -3.38 -6.99
N GLY A 73 4.17 -2.54 -7.78
CA GLY A 73 3.53 -1.76 -8.83
C GLY A 73 3.76 -2.38 -10.21
N ASN A 74 3.40 -1.62 -11.24
CA ASN A 74 3.64 -2.04 -12.62
C ASN A 74 5.12 -1.88 -12.99
N ASP A 75 5.71 -0.73 -12.63
CA ASP A 75 7.08 -0.36 -12.99
C ASP A 75 8.03 -0.35 -11.81
N SER A 76 7.51 -0.37 -10.58
CA SER A 76 8.30 -0.19 -9.37
C SER A 76 8.00 -1.26 -8.33
N ARG A 77 9.04 -1.69 -7.61
CA ARG A 77 8.92 -2.69 -6.54
C ARG A 77 9.82 -2.35 -5.36
N VAL A 78 9.31 -2.58 -4.16
CA VAL A 78 10.09 -2.55 -2.91
C VAL A 78 10.03 -3.94 -2.30
N LYS A 79 11.18 -4.58 -2.16
CA LYS A 79 11.33 -5.96 -1.67
C LYS A 79 12.22 -6.01 -0.45
N TYR A 80 11.89 -6.92 0.46
CA TYR A 80 12.77 -7.30 1.57
C TYR A 80 13.10 -8.79 1.45
N ILE A 81 14.39 -9.11 1.45
CA ILE A 81 14.87 -10.45 1.20
C ILE A 81 15.79 -10.90 2.34
N LEU A 82 15.53 -12.10 2.85
CA LEU A 82 16.45 -12.84 3.69
C LEU A 82 17.19 -13.85 2.81
N ARG A 83 18.52 -13.80 2.87
CA ARG A 83 19.39 -14.73 2.15
C ARG A 83 20.24 -15.51 3.15
N ALA A 84 20.07 -16.83 3.19
CA ALA A 84 20.98 -17.71 3.91
C ALA A 84 22.08 -18.19 2.94
N ILE A 85 23.32 -18.11 3.39
CA ILE A 85 24.50 -18.48 2.61
C ILE A 85 25.31 -19.50 3.40
N ILE A 86 25.57 -20.65 2.78
CA ILE A 86 26.46 -21.67 3.30
C ILE A 86 27.65 -21.78 2.33
N LYS A 87 28.84 -21.49 2.83
CA LYS A 87 30.06 -21.65 2.08
C LYS A 87 30.65 -23.03 2.34
N THR A 88 31.03 -23.73 1.29
CA THR A 88 31.80 -24.95 1.35
C THR A 88 33.13 -24.75 0.58
N THR A 89 34.07 -25.68 0.66
CA THR A 89 35.32 -25.63 -0.10
C THR A 89 35.11 -25.59 -1.61
N LEU A 90 34.02 -26.16 -2.10
CA LEU A 90 33.80 -26.35 -3.55
C LEU A 90 32.73 -25.37 -4.11
N ARG A 91 31.78 -24.94 -3.30
CA ARG A 91 30.66 -24.14 -3.76
C ARG A 91 30.03 -23.32 -2.65
N THR A 92 29.26 -22.32 -3.04
CA THR A 92 28.38 -21.55 -2.16
C THR A 92 26.94 -21.95 -2.42
N LEU A 93 26.21 -22.31 -1.36
CA LEU A 93 24.78 -22.59 -1.39
C LEU A 93 24.04 -21.37 -0.87
N THR A 94 23.01 -20.95 -1.58
CA THR A 94 22.20 -19.78 -1.22
C THR A 94 20.73 -20.12 -1.26
N TRP A 95 19.97 -19.63 -0.26
CA TRP A 95 18.51 -19.61 -0.25
C TRP A 95 18.02 -18.20 0.03
N GLU A 96 17.03 -17.81 -0.71
CA GLU A 96 16.39 -16.51 -0.55
C GLU A 96 14.93 -16.69 -0.18
N ARG A 97 14.46 -15.80 0.68
CA ARG A 97 13.06 -15.70 1.03
C ARG A 97 12.66 -14.24 1.09
N GLU A 98 11.75 -13.87 0.21
CA GLU A 98 11.08 -12.57 0.27
C GLU A 98 10.03 -12.56 1.39
N PHE A 99 9.85 -11.42 2.05
CA PHE A 99 8.83 -11.24 3.07
C PHE A 99 8.26 -9.83 3.02
N GLY A 100 6.97 -9.72 3.39
CA GLY A 100 6.25 -8.46 3.40
C GLY A 100 6.59 -7.61 4.63
N VAL A 101 6.81 -6.33 4.41
CA VAL A 101 6.94 -5.31 5.44
C VAL A 101 5.77 -4.35 5.32
N ILE A 102 5.14 -4.05 6.46
CA ILE A 102 4.07 -3.07 6.60
C ILE A 102 4.62 -1.95 7.47
N ASN A 103 4.41 -0.70 7.04
CA ASN A 103 4.84 0.49 7.76
C ASN A 103 3.62 1.34 8.16
N PRO A 104 2.93 1.00 9.25
CA PRO A 104 1.72 1.71 9.66
C PRO A 104 2.05 3.06 10.31
N ILE A 105 1.26 4.07 9.99
CA ILE A 105 1.34 5.39 10.60
C ILE A 105 0.30 5.50 11.74
N PRO A 106 0.67 5.96 12.93
CA PRO A 106 -0.28 6.20 14.01
C PRO A 106 -1.38 7.18 13.60
N LYS A 107 -2.64 6.90 13.98
CA LYS A 107 -3.79 7.75 13.62
C LYS A 107 -3.66 9.18 14.14
N GLU A 108 -3.02 9.33 15.29
CA GLU A 108 -2.82 10.61 15.99
C GLU A 108 -2.06 11.61 15.12
N VAL A 109 -1.04 11.13 14.41
CA VAL A 109 -0.20 11.94 13.50
C VAL A 109 -0.98 12.40 12.25
N LEU A 110 -2.04 11.70 11.88
CA LEU A 110 -2.80 11.94 10.63
C LEU A 110 -4.07 12.76 10.83
N ASN A 111 -4.59 12.83 12.05
CA ASN A 111 -5.79 13.62 12.36
C ASN A 111 -5.50 15.13 12.39
N GLU A 112 -4.25 15.52 12.54
CA GLU A 112 -3.83 16.90 12.35
C GLU A 112 -3.88 17.21 10.85
N ASN A 113 -4.75 18.13 10.44
CA ASN A 113 -4.91 18.59 9.05
C ASN A 113 -5.57 17.60 8.06
N ASN A 114 -6.61 16.89 8.47
CA ASN A 114 -7.42 16.11 7.54
C ASN A 114 -8.64 16.93 7.09
N GLU A 115 -8.44 17.83 6.16
CA GLU A 115 -9.47 18.75 5.68
C GLU A 115 -10.42 18.06 4.67
N PRO A 116 -11.69 18.50 4.61
CA PRO A 116 -12.64 18.02 3.62
C PRO A 116 -12.23 18.45 2.20
N ILE A 117 -12.49 17.59 1.23
CA ILE A 117 -12.36 17.93 -0.19
C ILE A 117 -13.65 18.59 -0.65
N LYS A 118 -13.53 19.73 -1.31
CA LYS A 118 -14.63 20.43 -1.96
C LYS A 118 -14.27 20.74 -3.40
N MET A 119 -15.03 20.20 -4.34
CA MET A 119 -14.84 20.43 -5.76
C MET A 119 -16.12 20.92 -6.41
N GLU A 120 -15.99 21.91 -7.26
CA GLU A 120 -17.08 22.33 -8.15
C GLU A 120 -16.81 21.76 -9.55
N VAL A 121 -17.84 21.21 -10.15
CA VAL A 121 -17.83 20.70 -11.51
C VAL A 121 -18.87 21.46 -12.32
N GLY A 122 -18.39 22.22 -13.31
CA GLY A 122 -19.23 22.95 -14.24
C GLY A 122 -19.02 22.45 -15.66
N ILE A 123 -20.10 22.30 -16.42
CA ILE A 123 -20.07 22.01 -17.86
C ILE A 123 -20.86 23.11 -18.53
N GLU A 124 -20.19 24.17 -18.95
CA GLU A 124 -20.80 25.37 -19.52
C GLU A 124 -22.03 25.81 -18.70
N ASP A 125 -23.13 26.10 -19.38
CA ASP A 125 -24.41 26.42 -18.75
C ASP A 125 -25.33 25.21 -18.49
N TRP A 126 -24.85 23.99 -18.80
CA TRP A 126 -25.68 22.79 -18.81
C TRP A 126 -25.71 22.04 -17.48
N LEU A 127 -24.60 22.02 -16.76
CA LEU A 127 -24.46 21.30 -15.49
C LEU A 127 -23.60 22.09 -14.50
N HIS A 128 -24.06 22.16 -13.26
CA HIS A 128 -23.26 22.62 -12.14
C HIS A 128 -23.55 21.74 -10.93
N LEU A 129 -22.52 21.10 -10.41
CA LEU A 129 -22.60 20.28 -9.21
C LEU A 129 -21.40 20.55 -8.28
N SER A 130 -21.60 20.31 -6.98
CA SER A 130 -20.53 20.24 -6.01
C SER A 130 -20.29 18.78 -5.59
N PHE A 131 -19.03 18.39 -5.54
CA PHE A 131 -18.56 17.10 -5.05
C PHE A 131 -17.77 17.33 -3.77
N ASN A 132 -18.29 16.85 -2.66
CA ASN A 132 -17.73 17.09 -1.34
C ASN A 132 -17.42 15.75 -0.66
N LEU A 133 -16.20 15.62 -0.14
CA LEU A 133 -15.80 14.49 0.72
C LEU A 133 -15.48 15.01 2.11
N ASP A 134 -15.76 14.19 3.11
CA ASP A 134 -15.62 14.58 4.52
C ASP A 134 -14.15 14.75 4.94
N LYS A 135 -13.21 14.17 4.20
CA LYS A 135 -11.77 14.25 4.45
C LYS A 135 -10.94 14.01 3.18
N SER A 136 -9.65 14.32 3.22
CA SER A 136 -8.69 14.12 2.13
C SER A 136 -7.73 12.96 2.36
N LYS A 137 -7.56 12.52 3.62
CA LYS A 137 -6.67 11.43 4.02
C LYS A 137 -7.47 10.25 4.51
N PHE A 138 -7.20 9.06 3.98
CA PHE A 138 -7.96 7.84 4.28
C PHE A 138 -7.03 6.68 4.62
N ALA A 139 -7.41 5.87 5.60
CA ALA A 139 -6.77 4.59 5.76
C ALA A 139 -7.11 3.67 4.58
N THR A 140 -6.19 2.78 4.18
CA THR A 140 -6.37 1.85 3.06
C THR A 140 -7.59 0.90 3.21
N LYS A 141 -8.22 0.88 4.37
CA LYS A 141 -9.43 0.09 4.66
C LYS A 141 -10.61 0.92 5.15
N ASP A 142 -10.52 2.23 5.01
CA ASP A 142 -11.59 3.16 5.38
C ASP A 142 -12.79 3.09 4.43
N CYS A 143 -13.83 3.80 4.83
CA CYS A 143 -14.95 4.17 3.99
C CYS A 143 -14.79 5.64 3.58
N ILE A 144 -14.83 5.93 2.30
CA ILE A 144 -14.95 7.29 1.77
C ILE A 144 -16.40 7.72 1.89
N THR A 145 -16.65 8.82 2.58
CA THR A 145 -17.96 9.41 2.76
C THR A 145 -18.00 10.84 2.22
N GLY A 146 -19.17 11.24 1.77
CA GLY A 146 -19.38 12.56 1.20
C GLY A 146 -20.70 12.67 0.47
N LYS A 147 -20.80 13.64 -0.44
CA LYS A 147 -22.00 13.89 -1.23
C LYS A 147 -21.71 14.60 -2.55
N VAL A 148 -22.60 14.39 -3.52
CA VAL A 148 -22.69 15.17 -4.75
C VAL A 148 -24.00 15.96 -4.69
N GLU A 149 -23.96 17.27 -4.87
CA GLU A 149 -25.13 18.15 -4.88
C GLU A 149 -25.28 18.77 -6.27
N PHE A 150 -26.41 18.55 -6.92
CA PHE A 150 -26.72 19.07 -8.25
C PHE A 150 -27.34 20.46 -8.17
N LYS A 151 -26.56 21.51 -8.40
CA LYS A 151 -27.04 22.92 -8.34
C LYS A 151 -27.79 23.34 -9.60
N LYS A 152 -27.33 22.87 -10.77
CA LYS A 152 -27.96 23.11 -12.09
C LYS A 152 -27.88 21.85 -12.92
N VAL A 153 -29.01 21.45 -13.50
CA VAL A 153 -29.08 20.27 -14.40
C VAL A 153 -29.96 20.65 -15.58
N SER A 154 -29.33 20.90 -16.72
CA SER A 154 -30.00 21.20 -18.01
C SER A 154 -29.61 20.20 -19.09
N MET A 155 -28.77 19.20 -18.75
CA MET A 155 -28.39 18.10 -19.62
C MET A 155 -28.87 16.77 -19.06
N LYS A 156 -29.11 15.80 -19.94
CA LYS A 156 -29.48 14.43 -19.53
C LYS A 156 -28.21 13.64 -19.19
N LEU A 157 -28.02 13.38 -17.90
CA LEU A 157 -26.99 12.44 -17.44
C LEU A 157 -27.54 11.01 -17.50
N LYS A 158 -26.68 10.06 -17.83
CA LYS A 158 -26.97 8.63 -17.88
C LYS A 158 -26.57 7.96 -16.58
N ASN A 159 -25.33 8.15 -16.15
CA ASN A 159 -24.83 7.63 -14.87
C ASN A 159 -23.65 8.45 -14.32
N MET A 160 -23.31 8.17 -13.09
CA MET A 160 -22.18 8.78 -12.40
C MET A 160 -21.40 7.73 -11.60
N LEU A 161 -20.08 7.76 -11.78
CA LEU A 161 -19.15 6.81 -11.18
C LEU A 161 -18.12 7.53 -10.32
N ILE A 162 -17.64 6.83 -9.28
CA ILE A 162 -16.40 7.15 -8.59
C ILE A 162 -15.35 6.11 -8.99
N GLN A 163 -14.14 6.57 -9.24
CA GLN A 163 -12.98 5.74 -9.52
C GLN A 163 -11.85 6.10 -8.56
N ILE A 164 -11.09 5.10 -8.15
CA ILE A 164 -9.77 5.32 -7.51
C ILE A 164 -8.72 5.00 -8.55
N ILE A 165 -7.86 5.98 -8.80
CA ILE A 165 -6.75 5.89 -9.74
C ILE A 165 -5.47 5.87 -8.93
N ARG A 166 -4.59 4.90 -9.20
CA ARG A 166 -3.22 4.86 -8.74
C ARG A 166 -2.33 5.37 -9.85
N LYS A 167 -1.43 6.28 -9.53
CA LYS A 167 -0.43 6.84 -10.43
C LYS A 167 0.95 6.50 -9.89
N GLU A 168 1.76 5.85 -10.71
CA GLU A 168 3.17 5.60 -10.45
C GLU A 168 4.00 6.56 -11.29
N THR A 169 4.97 7.24 -10.68
CA THR A 169 5.90 8.13 -11.37
C THR A 169 7.32 7.70 -11.07
N THR A 170 8.11 7.34 -12.07
CA THR A 170 9.53 6.97 -11.94
C THR A 170 10.46 8.14 -12.28
N ILE A 171 11.77 8.01 -12.01
CA ILE A 171 12.78 9.07 -12.21
C ILE A 171 12.79 9.64 -13.63
N GLY A 172 12.52 8.84 -14.66
CA GLY A 172 12.44 9.27 -16.06
C GLY A 172 11.20 10.09 -16.39
N GLN A 173 10.39 10.48 -15.39
CA GLN A 173 9.06 11.08 -15.55
C GLN A 173 8.08 10.17 -16.33
N TYR A 174 8.39 8.89 -16.38
CA TYR A 174 7.43 7.91 -16.86
C TYR A 174 6.27 7.84 -15.86
N GLU A 175 5.07 8.07 -16.35
CA GLU A 175 3.84 8.02 -15.56
C GLU A 175 2.98 6.87 -16.04
N ASP A 176 2.68 5.95 -15.14
CA ASP A 176 1.68 4.91 -15.36
C ASP A 176 0.47 5.15 -14.44
N SER A 177 -0.73 4.91 -14.98
CA SER A 177 -1.98 5.18 -14.27
C SER A 177 -2.96 4.03 -14.40
N ASP A 178 -3.26 3.40 -13.27
CA ASP A 178 -4.23 2.32 -13.16
C ASP A 178 -5.52 2.75 -12.49
N VAL A 179 -6.65 2.37 -13.08
CA VAL A 179 -7.94 2.45 -12.41
C VAL A 179 -8.12 1.22 -11.53
N ILE A 180 -7.84 1.39 -10.22
CA ILE A 180 -7.90 0.30 -9.24
C ILE A 180 -9.33 -0.18 -9.03
N CYS A 181 -10.30 0.74 -9.03
CA CYS A 181 -11.70 0.40 -8.87
C CYS A 181 -12.63 1.44 -9.46
N LYS A 182 -13.85 0.98 -9.79
CA LYS A 182 -14.96 1.80 -10.27
C LYS A 182 -16.19 1.45 -9.46
N TYR A 183 -16.94 2.46 -9.04
CA TYR A 183 -18.18 2.30 -8.29
C TYR A 183 -19.23 3.27 -8.81
N GLU A 184 -20.37 2.75 -9.26
CA GLU A 184 -21.48 3.55 -9.71
C GLU A 184 -22.25 4.08 -8.50
N ILE A 185 -22.42 5.41 -8.45
CA ILE A 185 -23.10 6.09 -7.36
C ILE A 185 -24.47 6.64 -7.78
N MET A 186 -24.73 6.71 -9.08
CA MET A 186 -26.01 7.16 -9.62
C MET A 186 -26.25 6.52 -10.99
N ASP A 187 -27.43 5.96 -11.19
CA ASP A 187 -27.98 5.51 -12.46
C ASP A 187 -29.23 6.32 -12.79
N GLY A 188 -29.23 6.95 -13.97
CA GLY A 188 -30.31 7.82 -14.42
C GLY A 188 -30.01 9.33 -14.28
N ALA A 189 -31.01 10.14 -14.59
CA ALA A 189 -30.89 11.60 -14.65
C ALA A 189 -31.27 12.23 -13.29
N PRO A 190 -30.37 13.01 -12.69
CA PRO A 190 -30.65 13.72 -11.45
C PRO A 190 -31.55 14.94 -11.71
N VAL A 191 -32.22 15.41 -10.66
CA VAL A 191 -32.96 16.67 -10.70
C VAL A 191 -32.16 17.79 -10.02
N LYS A 192 -32.56 19.02 -10.30
CA LYS A 192 -31.98 20.20 -9.65
C LYS A 192 -32.18 20.11 -8.13
N ASN A 193 -31.15 20.45 -7.36
CA ASN A 193 -31.05 20.37 -5.91
C ASN A 193 -31.08 18.95 -5.33
N GLU A 194 -30.96 17.94 -6.16
CA GLU A 194 -30.77 16.57 -5.69
C GLU A 194 -29.39 16.40 -5.03
N THR A 195 -29.35 15.58 -3.98
CA THR A 195 -28.13 15.23 -3.27
C THR A 195 -27.96 13.72 -3.28
N VAL A 196 -26.85 13.26 -3.89
CA VAL A 196 -26.47 11.86 -3.92
C VAL A 196 -25.40 11.61 -2.85
N PRO A 197 -25.68 10.79 -1.83
CA PRO A 197 -24.69 10.47 -0.80
C PRO A 197 -23.62 9.54 -1.37
N ILE A 198 -22.39 9.74 -0.91
CA ILE A 198 -21.26 8.88 -1.24
C ILE A 198 -20.92 8.02 -0.03
N ARG A 199 -20.86 6.72 -0.25
CA ARG A 199 -20.35 5.74 0.71
C ARG A 199 -19.62 4.64 -0.02
N PHE A 200 -18.29 4.77 -0.07
CA PHE A 200 -17.44 3.89 -0.86
C PHE A 200 -16.38 3.24 0.03
N PHE A 201 -16.37 1.90 0.09
CA PHE A 201 -15.45 1.14 0.95
C PHE A 201 -14.16 0.82 0.20
N LEU A 202 -13.02 1.15 0.82
CA LEU A 202 -11.69 0.87 0.28
C LEU A 202 -11.21 -0.56 0.63
N SER A 203 -11.78 -1.19 1.66
CA SER A 203 -11.34 -2.48 2.19
C SER A 203 -11.30 -3.66 1.20
N PRO A 204 -12.16 -3.75 0.15
CA PRO A 204 -12.11 -4.85 -0.82
C PRO A 204 -10.92 -4.78 -1.78
N TYR A 205 -10.25 -3.63 -1.88
CA TYR A 205 -9.21 -3.39 -2.88
C TYR A 205 -7.81 -3.53 -2.26
N GLU A 206 -6.87 -4.01 -3.08
CA GLU A 206 -5.45 -4.08 -2.71
C GLU A 206 -4.79 -2.71 -2.90
N LEU A 207 -4.95 -1.86 -1.88
CA LEU A 207 -4.38 -0.53 -1.83
C LEU A 207 -3.11 -0.50 -0.98
N THR A 208 -2.15 0.28 -1.43
CA THR A 208 -0.95 0.62 -0.66
C THR A 208 -1.03 2.05 -0.13
N PRO A 209 -0.21 2.43 0.82
CA PRO A 209 -0.05 3.84 1.18
C PRO A 209 0.40 4.70 0.00
N THR A 210 0.12 5.98 0.08
CA THR A 210 0.73 7.01 -0.78
C THR A 210 2.21 7.09 -0.46
N TYR A 211 3.06 7.14 -1.50
CA TYR A 211 4.50 7.34 -1.39
C TYR A 211 4.91 8.57 -2.17
N GLU A 212 5.21 9.65 -1.47
CA GLU A 212 5.63 10.90 -2.12
C GLU A 212 7.02 10.76 -2.75
N ASN A 213 7.89 10.02 -2.10
CA ASN A 213 9.25 9.78 -2.60
C ASN A 213 9.82 8.49 -1.98
N VAL A 214 10.09 7.49 -2.81
CA VAL A 214 10.81 6.27 -2.41
C VAL A 214 12.25 6.37 -2.90
N ASN A 215 13.12 6.88 -2.03
CA ASN A 215 14.57 6.99 -2.25
C ASN A 215 14.95 7.68 -3.57
N ASN A 216 14.21 8.70 -3.98
CA ASN A 216 14.33 9.41 -5.26
C ASN A 216 14.24 8.48 -6.49
N LYS A 217 13.53 7.35 -6.38
CA LYS A 217 13.38 6.38 -7.47
C LYS A 217 11.98 6.42 -8.06
N PHE A 218 10.96 6.46 -7.22
CA PHE A 218 9.58 6.53 -7.66
C PHE A 218 8.66 7.17 -6.61
N ALA A 219 7.46 7.52 -7.04
CA ALA A 219 6.36 7.99 -6.20
C ALA A 219 5.07 7.23 -6.55
N VAL A 220 4.16 7.11 -5.61
CA VAL A 220 2.83 6.51 -5.79
C VAL A 220 1.78 7.45 -5.23
N GLN A 221 0.93 7.97 -6.08
CA GLN A 221 -0.15 8.87 -5.74
C GLN A 221 -1.51 8.22 -6.01
N TYR A 222 -2.52 8.64 -5.27
CA TYR A 222 -3.89 8.20 -5.45
C TYR A 222 -4.81 9.38 -5.73
N PHE A 223 -5.74 9.16 -6.65
CA PHE A 223 -6.73 10.15 -7.02
C PHE A 223 -8.13 9.54 -6.92
N ILE A 224 -9.05 10.31 -6.36
CA ILE A 224 -10.47 10.05 -6.53
C ILE A 224 -10.95 10.81 -7.77
N ASN A 225 -11.64 10.10 -8.64
CA ASN A 225 -12.11 10.63 -9.91
C ASN A 225 -13.62 10.49 -9.99
N LEU A 226 -14.33 11.61 -10.08
CA LEU A 226 -15.75 11.64 -10.37
C LEU A 226 -15.93 11.63 -11.88
N VAL A 227 -16.68 10.67 -12.39
CA VAL A 227 -16.94 10.49 -13.84
C VAL A 227 -18.44 10.54 -14.08
N LEU A 228 -18.86 11.35 -15.05
CA LEU A 228 -20.23 11.46 -15.50
C LEU A 228 -20.31 11.07 -16.96
N TYR A 229 -21.38 10.39 -17.34
CA TYR A 229 -21.74 10.11 -18.72
C TYR A 229 -23.07 10.76 -19.04
N ASP A 230 -23.14 11.45 -20.17
CA ASP A 230 -24.40 11.99 -20.70
C ASP A 230 -25.15 10.93 -21.53
N SER A 231 -26.34 11.30 -22.02
CA SER A 231 -27.17 10.44 -22.86
C SER A 231 -26.53 10.05 -24.20
N ASN A 232 -25.47 10.72 -24.61
CA ASN A 232 -24.70 10.46 -25.82
C ASN A 232 -23.40 9.69 -25.52
N ASP A 233 -23.24 9.14 -24.32
CA ASP A 233 -22.06 8.45 -23.81
C ASP A 233 -20.79 9.34 -23.79
N LYS A 234 -20.95 10.66 -23.87
CA LYS A 234 -19.85 11.59 -23.68
C LYS A 234 -19.43 11.60 -22.23
N ARG A 235 -18.12 11.46 -21.98
CA ARG A 235 -17.53 11.37 -20.66
C ARG A 235 -17.02 12.71 -20.19
N TYR A 236 -17.38 13.08 -18.96
CA TYR A 236 -16.84 14.21 -18.23
C TYR A 236 -16.22 13.69 -16.93
N PHE A 237 -15.13 14.29 -16.47
CA PHE A 237 -14.48 13.84 -15.25
C PHE A 237 -13.82 15.00 -14.50
N LYS A 238 -13.72 14.82 -13.20
CA LYS A 238 -12.95 15.68 -12.30
C LYS A 238 -12.25 14.81 -11.29
N GLN A 239 -10.94 15.00 -11.14
CA GLN A 239 -10.15 14.24 -10.19
C GLN A 239 -9.54 15.15 -9.12
N HIS A 240 -9.32 14.56 -7.95
CA HIS A 240 -8.63 15.20 -6.83
C HIS A 240 -7.70 14.18 -6.18
N GLU A 241 -6.52 14.62 -5.77
CA GLU A 241 -5.58 13.79 -5.05
C GLU A 241 -6.11 13.46 -3.66
N ILE A 242 -5.92 12.21 -3.23
CA ILE A 242 -6.21 11.73 -1.87
C ILE A 242 -4.96 11.07 -1.30
N PHE A 243 -4.80 11.17 0.00
CA PHE A 243 -3.68 10.54 0.69
C PHE A 243 -4.13 9.24 1.34
N LEU A 244 -3.52 8.12 0.96
CA LEU A 244 -3.78 6.81 1.57
C LEU A 244 -2.68 6.47 2.57
N TYR A 245 -3.09 5.92 3.71
CA TYR A 245 -2.17 5.47 4.75
C TYR A 245 -2.61 4.15 5.37
N ARG A 246 -1.66 3.47 6.01
CA ARG A 246 -1.94 2.23 6.71
C ARG A 246 -1.96 2.44 8.21
N ILE A 247 -3.03 2.00 8.86
CA ILE A 247 -3.12 2.00 10.32
C ILE A 247 -2.49 0.74 10.90
N PRO A 248 -1.94 0.80 12.15
CA PRO A 248 -1.48 -0.38 12.85
C PRO A 248 -2.59 -1.44 12.97
N ARG A 249 -2.25 -2.69 12.72
CA ARG A 249 -3.16 -3.79 13.05
C ARG A 249 -3.23 -3.92 14.58
N ILE A 250 -4.37 -3.64 15.15
CA ILE A 250 -4.63 -3.92 16.56
C ILE A 250 -4.80 -5.44 16.67
N SER A 251 -4.05 -6.08 17.58
CA SER A 251 -4.26 -7.51 17.83
C SER A 251 -5.70 -7.75 18.31
N PRO A 252 -6.33 -8.91 17.99
CA PRO A 252 -7.70 -9.20 18.43
C PRO A 252 -7.90 -9.10 19.94
N GLN A 253 -6.84 -9.32 20.74
CA GLN A 253 -6.84 -9.16 22.18
C GLN A 253 -6.93 -7.68 22.60
N ARG A 254 -6.12 -6.80 22.02
CA ARG A 254 -6.19 -5.35 22.27
C ARG A 254 -7.48 -4.72 21.77
N GLU A 255 -8.06 -5.26 20.70
CA GLU A 255 -9.36 -4.80 20.21
C GLU A 255 -10.49 -5.14 21.19
N LYS A 256 -10.47 -6.33 21.78
CA LYS A 256 -11.38 -6.72 22.86
C LYS A 256 -11.21 -5.85 24.12
N GLU A 257 -9.98 -5.57 24.52
CA GLU A 257 -9.69 -4.70 25.66
C GLU A 257 -10.23 -3.28 25.42
N ARG A 258 -10.01 -2.72 24.24
CA ARG A 258 -10.50 -1.40 23.86
C ARG A 258 -12.03 -1.33 23.81
N LEU A 259 -12.70 -2.37 23.29
CA LEU A 259 -14.15 -2.48 23.30
C LEU A 259 -14.70 -2.56 24.73
N LEU A 260 -14.07 -3.32 25.60
CA LEU A 260 -14.41 -3.42 27.03
C LEU A 260 -14.24 -2.08 27.78
N GLU A 261 -13.18 -1.33 27.50
CA GLU A 261 -12.94 0.01 28.04
C GLU A 261 -14.00 1.01 27.57
N MET A 262 -14.34 0.99 26.28
CA MET A 262 -15.38 1.85 25.71
C MET A 262 -16.78 1.54 26.31
N MET A 263 -17.06 0.27 26.60
CA MET A 263 -18.31 -0.14 27.26
C MET A 263 -18.34 0.26 28.74
N LYS A 264 -17.20 0.32 29.42
CA LYS A 264 -17.07 0.80 30.81
C LYS A 264 -17.20 2.34 30.90
N ALA A 265 -16.70 3.06 29.92
CA ALA A 265 -16.77 4.54 29.87
C ALA A 265 -18.17 5.09 29.51
N LYS A 266 -19.09 4.24 29.06
CA LYS A 266 -20.48 4.59 28.75
C LYS A 266 -21.48 4.23 29.88
N LYS A 267 -20.99 3.71 30.99
CA LYS A 267 -21.73 3.54 32.24
C LYS A 267 -21.35 4.60 33.25
#